data_770c1516d6ebb72a9ff127a059f8c3b2
#
_entry.id   770c1516d6ebb72a9ff127a059f8c3b2
#
_cell.length_a   1.000
_cell.length_b   1.000
_cell.length_c   1.000
_cell.angle_alpha   90.00
_cell.angle_beta   90.00
_cell.angle_gamma   90.00
#
_symmetry.space_group_name_H-M   'P 1'
#
loop_
_entity.id
_entity.type
_entity.pdbx_description
1 polymer ?
#
loop_
_entity_poly.entity_id
_entity_poly.type
_entity_poly.pdbx_seq_one_letter_code
_entity_poly.pdbx_strand_id
1 'polypeptide(L)'
;LLALSCNSPAGRNALAATDAPGDTVPRPESAMVLVVPEAPATMTDPQEMAGYVAIHFWDNMDFSDTIRVNDDRFMEHHFANYFSVFPYVSADDAVKAAGRLVKLSEVTPASLGRVLRVTRRFLTSPNSSMRDEELYYIFLEAASKSDSLDDASRVKVEDGIKEVLKNR
;
A
#
# COMPACT_ATOMS: atom_id res chain seq x y z
N LEU A 1 41.27 -44.69 56.62
CA LEU A 1 41.14 -45.79 55.71
C LEU A 1 40.32 -45.31 54.50
N LEU A 2 41.02 -45.11 53.40
CA LEU A 2 40.78 -45.68 52.06
C LEU A 2 39.36 -45.42 51.52
N ALA A 3 39.13 -45.02 50.34
CA ALA A 3 39.85 -44.90 49.07
C ALA A 3 38.94 -44.16 48.09
N LEU A 4 39.50 -43.42 47.18
CA LEU A 4 39.48 -43.59 45.75
C LEU A 4 38.06 -43.83 45.13
N SER A 5 37.62 -43.05 44.20
CA SER A 5 38.06 -43.14 42.82
C SER A 5 37.35 -42.13 41.91
N CYS A 6 38.13 -41.53 41.09
CA CYS A 6 37.88 -41.02 39.73
C CYS A 6 36.63 -41.52 39.02
N ASN A 7 35.93 -40.65 38.35
CA ASN A 7 35.91 -40.70 36.87
C ASN A 7 35.18 -39.54 36.25
N SER A 8 35.86 -38.68 35.53
CA SER A 8 35.31 -38.02 34.35
C SER A 8 35.31 -39.04 33.21
N PRO A 9 34.35 -38.94 32.24
CA PRO A 9 34.77 -38.23 31.08
C PRO A 9 33.60 -37.52 30.29
N ALA A 10 34.09 -36.61 29.52
CA ALA A 10 33.66 -36.28 28.16
C ALA A 10 32.23 -35.77 27.93
N GLY A 11 32.03 -34.50 27.76
CA GLY A 11 32.11 -33.95 26.41
C GLY A 11 30.89 -34.26 25.55
N ARG A 12 29.87 -33.34 25.60
CA ARG A 12 29.11 -33.06 24.36
C ARG A 12 28.78 -31.57 24.35
N ASN A 13 29.49 -30.87 23.48
CA ASN A 13 29.08 -29.60 22.95
C ASN A 13 27.67 -29.72 22.37
N ALA A 14 26.68 -29.20 23.08
CA ALA A 14 25.44 -28.79 22.49
C ALA A 14 25.61 -27.31 22.14
N LEU A 15 25.82 -27.04 20.87
CA LEU A 15 25.68 -25.72 20.29
C LEU A 15 24.22 -25.29 20.55
N ALA A 16 24.03 -24.50 21.57
CA ALA A 16 22.82 -23.72 21.75
C ALA A 16 22.81 -22.70 20.62
N ALA A 17 21.96 -22.94 19.63
CA ALA A 17 21.55 -21.91 18.71
C ALA A 17 20.89 -20.82 19.56
N THR A 18 21.59 -19.71 19.74
CA THR A 18 21.01 -18.48 20.24
C THR A 18 20.13 -17.95 19.12
N ASP A 19 18.84 -18.26 19.20
CA ASP A 19 17.81 -17.45 18.56
C ASP A 19 17.96 -16.04 19.14
N ALA A 20 18.58 -15.17 18.38
CA ALA A 20 18.53 -13.74 18.61
C ALA A 20 17.07 -13.33 18.42
N PRO A 21 16.41 -12.76 19.43
CA PRO A 21 15.13 -12.12 19.23
C PRO A 21 15.38 -10.99 18.25
N GLY A 22 14.74 -11.08 17.04
CA GLY A 22 14.73 -9.98 16.10
C GLY A 22 14.21 -8.75 16.83
N ASP A 23 15.04 -7.71 16.86
CA ASP A 23 14.68 -6.38 17.34
C ASP A 23 13.52 -5.83 16.49
N THR A 24 12.30 -6.24 16.82
CA THR A 24 11.10 -5.52 16.44
C THR A 24 11.01 -4.30 17.35
N VAL A 25 11.78 -3.26 17.02
CA VAL A 25 11.60 -1.95 17.63
C VAL A 25 10.15 -1.55 17.38
N PRO A 26 9.32 -1.37 18.41
CA PRO A 26 7.94 -0.95 18.23
C PRO A 26 7.96 0.41 17.51
N ARG A 27 7.45 0.45 16.28
CA ARG A 27 7.32 1.72 15.58
C ARG A 27 6.32 2.59 16.35
N PRO A 28 6.64 3.85 16.67
CA PRO A 28 5.71 4.72 17.37
C PRO A 28 4.40 4.84 16.59
N GLU A 29 3.26 4.84 17.28
CA GLU A 29 1.92 4.94 16.64
C GLU A 29 1.81 6.16 15.72
N SER A 30 2.50 7.26 16.02
CA SER A 30 2.61 8.44 15.18
C SER A 30 3.16 8.16 13.77
N ALA A 31 3.98 7.12 13.60
CA ALA A 31 4.51 6.74 12.29
C ALA A 31 3.46 6.04 11.40
N MET A 32 2.34 5.59 11.98
CA MET A 32 1.24 4.92 11.29
C MET A 32 0.12 5.88 10.89
N VAL A 33 0.22 7.17 11.25
CA VAL A 33 -0.83 8.16 10.97
C VAL A 33 -0.52 8.89 9.66
N LEU A 34 -1.51 8.90 8.77
CA LEU A 34 -1.58 9.82 7.63
C LEU A 34 -2.67 10.84 7.93
N VAL A 35 -2.31 12.11 7.97
CA VAL A 35 -3.28 13.20 8.13
C VAL A 35 -3.96 13.43 6.79
N VAL A 36 -5.23 13.03 6.70
CA VAL A 36 -6.05 13.25 5.50
C VAL A 36 -6.66 14.66 5.59
N PRO A 37 -6.54 15.49 4.53
CA PRO A 37 -7.15 16.80 4.52
C PRO A 37 -8.69 16.74 4.64
N GLU A 38 -9.24 17.56 5.51
CA GLU A 38 -10.69 17.70 5.66
C GLU A 38 -11.27 18.56 4.53
N ALA A 39 -12.51 18.25 4.12
CA ALA A 39 -13.21 19.08 3.16
C ALA A 39 -13.47 20.48 3.75
N PRO A 40 -13.38 21.57 2.94
CA PRO A 40 -13.67 22.90 3.40
C PRO A 40 -15.05 23.02 4.05
N ALA A 41 -15.15 23.77 5.16
CA ALA A 41 -16.41 23.95 5.89
C ALA A 41 -17.53 24.63 5.04
N THR A 42 -17.17 25.26 3.94
CA THR A 42 -18.10 25.84 2.97
C THR A 42 -18.72 24.81 2.02
N MET A 43 -18.14 23.61 1.95
CA MET A 43 -18.62 22.51 1.12
C MET A 43 -19.69 21.75 1.90
N THR A 44 -20.91 21.72 1.40
CA THR A 44 -22.07 21.14 2.11
C THR A 44 -22.66 19.94 1.39
N ASP A 45 -22.36 19.76 0.11
CA ASP A 45 -22.80 18.59 -0.65
C ASP A 45 -21.95 17.35 -0.30
N PRO A 46 -22.57 16.24 0.14
CA PRO A 46 -21.83 15.05 0.54
C PRO A 46 -20.98 14.43 -0.59
N GLN A 47 -21.44 14.50 -1.84
CA GLN A 47 -20.71 13.97 -2.99
C GLN A 47 -19.49 14.84 -3.30
N GLU A 48 -19.64 16.16 -3.26
CA GLU A 48 -18.52 17.09 -3.42
C GLU A 48 -17.48 16.90 -2.30
N MET A 49 -17.93 16.72 -1.05
CA MET A 49 -17.03 16.43 0.08
C MET A 49 -16.29 15.12 -0.11
N ALA A 50 -16.96 14.06 -0.55
CA ALA A 50 -16.32 12.78 -0.83
C ALA A 50 -15.31 12.90 -1.98
N GLY A 51 -15.64 13.62 -3.04
CA GLY A 51 -14.74 13.93 -4.15
C GLY A 51 -13.49 14.67 -3.68
N TYR A 52 -13.66 15.71 -2.85
CA TYR A 52 -12.55 16.45 -2.27
C TYR A 52 -11.62 15.54 -1.45
N VAL A 53 -12.18 14.75 -0.54
CA VAL A 53 -11.41 13.83 0.29
C VAL A 53 -10.66 12.81 -0.58
N ALA A 54 -11.30 12.22 -1.59
CA ALA A 54 -10.66 11.26 -2.48
C ALA A 54 -9.49 11.88 -3.26
N ILE A 55 -9.66 13.10 -3.78
CA ILE A 55 -8.63 13.82 -4.54
C ILE A 55 -7.43 14.16 -3.66
N HIS A 56 -7.67 14.58 -2.42
CA HIS A 56 -6.65 15.12 -1.53
C HIS A 56 -6.13 14.11 -0.49
N PHE A 57 -6.64 12.90 -0.46
CA PHE A 57 -6.34 11.88 0.55
C PHE A 57 -4.85 11.70 0.81
N TRP A 58 -4.06 11.69 -0.24
CA TRP A 58 -2.64 11.39 -0.21
C TRP A 58 -1.72 12.62 -0.21
N ASP A 59 -2.27 13.84 -0.11
CA ASP A 59 -1.50 15.09 -0.22
C ASP A 59 -0.39 15.21 0.84
N ASN A 60 -0.60 14.66 2.01
CA ASN A 60 0.37 14.67 3.11
C ASN A 60 1.25 13.40 3.16
N MET A 61 1.16 12.52 2.16
CA MET A 61 2.02 11.36 2.04
C MET A 61 3.31 11.70 1.29
N ASP A 62 4.44 11.49 1.94
CA ASP A 62 5.73 11.51 1.26
C ASP A 62 6.01 10.13 0.65
N PHE A 63 5.79 10.00 -0.65
CA PHE A 63 6.07 8.77 -1.40
C PHE A 63 7.58 8.52 -1.63
N SER A 64 8.48 9.43 -1.23
CA SER A 64 9.91 9.18 -1.16
C SER A 64 10.33 8.48 0.14
N ASP A 65 9.48 8.48 1.16
CA ASP A 65 9.69 7.72 2.40
C ASP A 65 9.53 6.22 2.12
N THR A 66 10.65 5.59 1.80
CA THR A 66 10.70 4.16 1.47
C THR A 66 10.27 3.27 2.64
N ILE A 67 10.36 3.74 3.88
CA ILE A 67 9.93 2.99 5.05
C ILE A 67 8.41 2.88 5.05
N ARG A 68 7.68 3.99 4.89
CA ARG A 68 6.21 3.99 4.83
C ARG A 68 5.68 3.31 3.58
N VAL A 69 6.27 3.59 2.42
CA VAL A 69 5.87 2.98 1.14
C VAL A 69 6.00 1.45 1.17
N ASN A 70 7.01 0.90 1.88
CA ASN A 70 7.21 -0.54 1.99
C ASN A 70 6.55 -1.18 3.23
N ASP A 71 5.93 -0.39 4.09
CA ASP A 71 5.19 -0.91 5.23
C ASP A 71 3.81 -1.41 4.78
N ASP A 72 3.62 -2.74 4.80
CA ASP A 72 2.36 -3.37 4.40
C ASP A 72 1.19 -2.91 5.26
N ARG A 73 1.38 -2.79 6.58
CA ARG A 73 0.31 -2.39 7.50
C ARG A 73 -0.11 -0.94 7.25
N PHE A 74 0.86 -0.05 7.05
CA PHE A 74 0.59 1.35 6.72
C PHE A 74 -0.18 1.46 5.41
N MET A 75 0.33 0.85 4.35
CA MET A 75 -0.28 0.93 3.02
C MET A 75 -1.67 0.29 2.99
N GLU A 76 -1.84 -0.91 3.56
CA GLU A 76 -3.13 -1.59 3.58
C GLU A 76 -4.18 -0.80 4.38
N HIS A 77 -3.82 -0.27 5.54
CA HIS A 77 -4.73 0.53 6.37
C HIS A 77 -5.21 1.78 5.62
N HIS A 78 -4.29 2.54 5.05
CA HIS A 78 -4.66 3.80 4.39
C HIS A 78 -5.33 3.58 3.03
N PHE A 79 -4.96 2.55 2.28
CA PHE A 79 -5.67 2.19 1.04
C PHE A 79 -7.09 1.66 1.32
N ALA A 80 -7.31 0.92 2.41
CA ALA A 80 -8.65 0.53 2.82
C ALA A 80 -9.53 1.76 3.10
N ASN A 81 -9.01 2.73 3.87
CA ASN A 81 -9.71 3.98 4.14
C ASN A 81 -9.94 4.79 2.85
N TYR A 82 -8.94 4.86 1.98
CA TYR A 82 -9.02 5.55 0.70
C TYR A 82 -10.15 4.99 -0.19
N PHE A 83 -10.15 3.68 -0.42
CA PHE A 83 -11.15 3.05 -1.27
C PHE A 83 -12.55 3.03 -0.65
N SER A 84 -12.69 3.13 0.68
CA SER A 84 -14.00 3.21 1.34
C SER A 84 -14.77 4.50 1.01
N VAL A 85 -14.09 5.53 0.49
CA VAL A 85 -14.72 6.81 0.09
C VAL A 85 -15.36 6.72 -1.30
N PHE A 86 -14.83 5.88 -2.20
CA PHE A 86 -15.21 5.86 -3.62
C PHE A 86 -16.68 5.55 -3.93
N PRO A 87 -17.43 4.78 -3.12
CA PRO A 87 -18.87 4.62 -3.35
C PRO A 87 -19.69 5.93 -3.36
N TYR A 88 -19.09 7.00 -2.81
CA TYR A 88 -19.73 8.33 -2.72
C TYR A 88 -19.13 9.36 -3.69
N VAL A 89 -18.10 8.97 -4.45
CA VAL A 89 -17.33 9.86 -5.34
C VAL A 89 -17.95 9.84 -6.74
N SER A 90 -18.02 11.02 -7.39
CA SER A 90 -18.41 11.09 -8.79
C SER A 90 -17.37 10.44 -9.70
N ALA A 91 -17.78 9.98 -10.89
CA ALA A 91 -16.85 9.40 -11.87
C ALA A 91 -15.73 10.39 -12.25
N ASP A 92 -16.06 11.66 -12.43
CA ASP A 92 -15.07 12.69 -12.77
C ASP A 92 -14.05 12.92 -11.65
N ASP A 93 -14.50 12.91 -10.39
CA ASP A 93 -13.60 13.06 -9.25
C ASP A 93 -12.79 11.80 -8.99
N ALA A 94 -13.31 10.61 -9.31
CA ALA A 94 -12.53 9.38 -9.29
C ALA A 94 -11.36 9.43 -10.27
N VAL A 95 -11.56 9.95 -11.48
CA VAL A 95 -10.48 10.17 -12.47
C VAL A 95 -9.44 11.16 -11.94
N LYS A 96 -9.87 12.27 -11.33
CA LYS A 96 -8.95 13.25 -10.73
C LYS A 96 -8.17 12.64 -9.56
N ALA A 97 -8.85 11.88 -8.68
CA ALA A 97 -8.23 11.23 -7.53
C ALA A 97 -7.16 10.20 -7.95
N ALA A 98 -7.49 9.37 -8.94
CA ALA A 98 -6.53 8.41 -9.51
C ALA A 98 -5.32 9.12 -10.14
N GLY A 99 -5.55 10.15 -10.95
CA GLY A 99 -4.48 10.94 -11.57
C GLY A 99 -3.57 11.59 -10.53
N ARG A 100 -4.16 12.12 -9.43
CA ARG A 100 -3.40 12.74 -8.35
C ARG A 100 -2.56 11.73 -7.58
N LEU A 101 -3.11 10.57 -7.22
CA LEU A 101 -2.34 9.52 -6.54
C LEU A 101 -1.18 9.02 -7.40
N VAL A 102 -1.42 8.76 -8.69
CA VAL A 102 -0.36 8.39 -9.63
C VAL A 102 0.72 9.47 -9.63
N LYS A 103 0.34 10.75 -9.80
CA LYS A 103 1.28 11.87 -9.84
C LYS A 103 2.11 12.01 -8.56
N LEU A 104 1.50 11.85 -7.39
CA LEU A 104 2.21 11.91 -6.11
C LEU A 104 3.19 10.73 -5.94
N SER A 105 2.85 9.55 -6.46
CA SER A 105 3.66 8.34 -6.33
C SER A 105 4.76 8.18 -7.39
N GLU A 106 4.82 9.05 -8.41
CA GLU A 106 5.82 9.04 -9.50
C GLU A 106 7.25 9.40 -9.06
N VAL A 107 7.48 9.67 -7.77
CA VAL A 107 8.81 10.04 -7.24
C VAL A 107 9.88 8.98 -7.53
N THR A 108 9.49 7.71 -7.59
CA THR A 108 10.33 6.61 -8.09
C THR A 108 9.47 5.55 -8.78
N PRO A 109 10.03 4.78 -9.75
CA PRO A 109 9.31 3.63 -10.34
C PRO A 109 8.86 2.60 -9.29
N ALA A 110 9.67 2.39 -8.24
CA ALA A 110 9.36 1.47 -7.16
C ALA A 110 8.13 1.93 -6.34
N SER A 111 8.02 3.22 -6.05
CA SER A 111 6.90 3.81 -5.33
C SER A 111 5.60 3.67 -6.13
N LEU A 112 5.61 4.09 -7.39
CA LEU A 112 4.46 3.93 -8.28
C LEU A 112 4.08 2.46 -8.45
N GLY A 113 5.04 1.57 -8.68
CA GLY A 113 4.80 0.13 -8.79
C GLY A 113 4.19 -0.47 -7.51
N ARG A 114 4.57 0.05 -6.33
CA ARG A 114 3.98 -0.34 -5.05
C ARG A 114 2.52 0.09 -4.95
N VAL A 115 2.23 1.35 -5.26
CA VAL A 115 0.86 1.91 -5.28
C VAL A 115 -0.04 1.09 -6.20
N LEU A 116 0.40 0.81 -7.42
CA LEU A 116 -0.39 0.03 -8.39
C LEU A 116 -0.64 -1.41 -7.92
N ARG A 117 0.31 -2.04 -7.24
CA ARG A 117 0.16 -3.39 -6.68
C ARG A 117 -0.88 -3.43 -5.58
N VAL A 118 -0.88 -2.45 -4.67
CA VAL A 118 -1.87 -2.35 -3.60
C VAL A 118 -3.26 -2.05 -4.18
N THR A 119 -3.35 -1.10 -5.10
CA THR A 119 -4.59 -0.77 -5.83
C THR A 119 -5.20 -2.02 -6.48
N ARG A 120 -4.40 -2.78 -7.24
CA ARG A 120 -4.86 -4.04 -7.85
C ARG A 120 -5.40 -5.01 -6.80
N ARG A 121 -4.68 -5.21 -5.69
CA ARG A 121 -5.10 -6.12 -4.63
C ARG A 121 -6.47 -5.77 -4.07
N PHE A 122 -6.74 -4.48 -3.81
CA PHE A 122 -8.03 -4.04 -3.29
C PHE A 122 -9.16 -4.14 -4.32
N LEU A 123 -8.89 -3.75 -5.56
CA LEU A 123 -9.94 -3.56 -6.56
C LEU A 123 -10.22 -4.79 -7.43
N THR A 124 -9.33 -5.80 -7.44
CA THR A 124 -9.51 -6.99 -8.30
C THR A 124 -9.56 -8.32 -7.53
N SER A 125 -9.13 -8.36 -6.27
CA SER A 125 -9.14 -9.62 -5.50
C SER A 125 -10.58 -10.12 -5.29
N PRO A 126 -10.85 -11.41 -5.56
CA PRO A 126 -12.19 -12.00 -5.33
C PRO A 126 -12.66 -11.89 -3.87
N ASN A 127 -11.70 -11.83 -2.94
CA ASN A 127 -11.99 -11.73 -1.49
C ASN A 127 -12.05 -10.29 -0.98
N SER A 128 -11.89 -9.30 -1.85
CA SER A 128 -11.98 -7.89 -1.46
C SER A 128 -13.44 -7.43 -1.48
N SER A 129 -13.89 -6.87 -0.36
CA SER A 129 -15.19 -6.17 -0.29
C SER A 129 -15.22 -4.87 -1.08
N MET A 130 -14.05 -4.40 -1.55
CA MET A 130 -13.87 -3.17 -2.31
C MET A 130 -13.59 -3.46 -3.79
N ARG A 131 -13.88 -4.69 -4.26
CA ARG A 131 -13.67 -5.05 -5.66
C ARG A 131 -14.52 -4.16 -6.56
N ASP A 132 -13.84 -3.47 -7.48
CA ASP A 132 -14.43 -2.56 -8.45
C ASP A 132 -13.54 -2.49 -9.70
N GLU A 133 -13.94 -3.19 -10.76
CA GLU A 133 -13.15 -3.29 -11.99
C GLU A 133 -13.17 -1.98 -12.80
N GLU A 134 -14.26 -1.19 -12.70
CA GLU A 134 -14.33 0.12 -13.35
C GLU A 134 -13.40 1.13 -12.69
N LEU A 135 -13.40 1.15 -11.36
CA LEU A 135 -12.46 1.98 -10.61
C LEU A 135 -11.00 1.52 -10.89
N TYR A 136 -10.74 0.23 -10.94
CA TYR A 136 -9.42 -0.29 -11.29
C TYR A 136 -8.98 0.18 -12.68
N TYR A 137 -9.87 0.15 -13.66
CA TYR A 137 -9.60 0.67 -15.00
C TYR A 137 -9.20 2.16 -14.97
N ILE A 138 -9.89 2.99 -14.20
CA ILE A 138 -9.56 4.41 -14.03
C ILE A 138 -8.12 4.59 -13.52
N PHE A 139 -7.69 3.80 -12.53
CA PHE A 139 -6.32 3.84 -12.02
C PHE A 139 -5.29 3.37 -13.06
N LEU A 140 -5.61 2.33 -13.83
CA LEU A 140 -4.73 1.86 -14.90
C LEU A 140 -4.59 2.90 -16.01
N GLU A 141 -5.68 3.56 -16.40
CA GLU A 141 -5.63 4.65 -17.39
C GLU A 141 -4.81 5.84 -16.90
N ALA A 142 -4.93 6.21 -15.63
CA ALA A 142 -4.09 7.25 -15.04
C ALA A 142 -2.60 6.84 -15.08
N ALA A 143 -2.29 5.60 -14.69
CA ALA A 143 -0.93 5.08 -14.66
C ALA A 143 -0.32 4.94 -16.05
N SER A 144 -1.10 4.58 -17.08
CA SER A 144 -0.60 4.41 -18.46
C SER A 144 0.00 5.67 -19.07
N LYS A 145 -0.38 6.84 -18.53
CA LYS A 145 0.11 8.16 -18.93
C LYS A 145 1.39 8.58 -18.22
N SER A 146 1.87 7.77 -17.28
CA SER A 146 3.06 8.06 -16.49
C SER A 146 4.33 7.66 -17.24
N ASP A 147 5.30 8.58 -17.30
CA ASP A 147 6.65 8.30 -17.81
C ASP A 147 7.53 7.60 -16.77
N SER A 148 7.09 7.54 -15.51
CA SER A 148 7.84 6.95 -14.39
C SER A 148 7.64 5.43 -14.25
N LEU A 149 6.83 4.80 -15.11
CA LEU A 149 6.68 3.34 -15.14
C LEU A 149 7.95 2.69 -15.70
N ASP A 150 8.50 1.72 -14.96
CA ASP A 150 9.47 0.79 -15.55
C ASP A 150 8.79 -0.15 -16.58
N ASP A 151 9.58 -0.79 -17.43
CA ASP A 151 9.06 -1.63 -18.52
C ASP A 151 8.16 -2.76 -18.00
N ALA A 152 8.52 -3.36 -16.87
CA ALA A 152 7.73 -4.45 -16.27
C ALA A 152 6.37 -3.97 -15.74
N SER A 153 6.33 -2.80 -15.13
CA SER A 153 5.09 -2.18 -14.65
C SER A 153 4.23 -1.69 -15.81
N ARG A 154 4.83 -1.16 -16.87
CA ARG A 154 4.14 -0.73 -18.09
C ARG A 154 3.39 -1.89 -18.74
N VAL A 155 4.05 -3.03 -18.91
CA VAL A 155 3.40 -4.24 -19.46
C VAL A 155 2.23 -4.68 -18.59
N LYS A 156 2.38 -4.67 -17.25
CA LYS A 156 1.29 -5.04 -16.34
C LYS A 156 0.09 -4.10 -16.42
N VAL A 157 0.33 -2.79 -16.58
CA VAL A 157 -0.73 -1.80 -16.75
C VAL A 157 -1.47 -2.03 -18.07
N GLU A 158 -0.74 -2.21 -19.18
CA GLU A 158 -1.34 -2.47 -20.49
C GLU A 158 -2.14 -3.77 -20.51
N ASP A 159 -1.62 -4.84 -19.91
CA ASP A 159 -2.32 -6.12 -19.82
C ASP A 159 -3.55 -6.03 -18.93
N GLY A 160 -3.47 -5.30 -17.83
CA GLY A 160 -4.61 -5.03 -16.95
C GLY A 160 -5.72 -4.27 -17.67
N ILE A 161 -5.39 -3.26 -18.50
CA ILE A 161 -6.36 -2.53 -19.33
C ILE A 161 -7.04 -3.48 -20.31
N LYS A 162 -6.26 -4.33 -21.02
CA LYS A 162 -6.81 -5.31 -21.96
C LYS A 162 -7.74 -6.31 -21.28
N GLU A 163 -7.38 -6.75 -20.06
CA GLU A 163 -8.18 -7.71 -19.28
C GLU A 163 -9.53 -7.12 -18.88
N VAL A 164 -9.55 -5.90 -18.34
CA VAL A 164 -10.81 -5.22 -17.98
C VAL A 164 -11.69 -4.98 -19.22
N LEU A 165 -11.13 -4.54 -20.34
CA LEU A 165 -11.87 -4.30 -21.57
C LEU A 165 -12.46 -5.56 -22.20
N LYS A 166 -11.88 -6.73 -21.94
CA LYS A 166 -12.43 -8.02 -22.40
C LYS A 166 -13.69 -8.41 -21.63
N ASN A 167 -13.83 -7.96 -20.39
CA ASN A 167 -14.91 -8.35 -19.49
C ASN A 167 -16.09 -7.36 -19.52
N ARG A 168 -15.99 -6.32 -20.31
CA ARG A 168 -17.05 -5.34 -20.61
C ARG A 168 -17.86 -5.80 -21.81
#